data_68ab12b7e3932a0c125726bc458b2699
#
_entry.id   68ab12b7e3932a0c125726bc458b2699
#
_cell.length_a   1.000
_cell.length_b   1.000
_cell.length_c   1.000
_cell.angle_alpha   90.00
_cell.angle_beta   90.00
_cell.angle_gamma   90.00
#
_symmetry.space_group_name_H-M   'P 1'
#
loop_
_entity.id
_entity.type
_entity.pdbx_description
1 polymer ?
#
loop_
_entity_poly.entity_id
_entity_poly.type
_entity_poly.pdbx_seq_one_letter_code
_entity_poly.pdbx_strand_id
1 'polypeptide(L)'
;DAPVERLRTATREAFEGLVNLAIDEAVDFMVIAGDIYDGDCRDFNTGLFFVRQMGRLRQAGIPVYLLYGNHDAESEITKSLELPENVHVFSARKATSFRLDAHRVVLHGQSFRVAATEDNLLPGYPAPLPGWFNIGVLHTALEGNAAHARYAPCSPGELQAKGYQYWALGHVHEPRVERGDVTIAWPGNLQGRHIRECGPRGALLVSVEEDRVTDLARLETDVLRWQLLTVDVSGAANRSPVIRQVGQALGKLLDETPAHLPLAVRVVLVGHCAAHREMRGFE
;
A
#
# COMPACT_ATOMS: atom_id res chain seq x y z
N ASP A 1 13.89 -23.93 4.33
CA ASP A 1 12.82 -23.52 5.30
C ASP A 1 12.86 -22.02 5.64
N ALA A 2 14.04 -21.38 5.73
CA ALA A 2 14.16 -19.94 6.03
C ALA A 2 13.36 -19.00 5.08
N PRO A 3 13.29 -19.24 3.74
CA PRO A 3 12.51 -18.38 2.84
C PRO A 3 11.00 -18.38 3.13
N VAL A 4 10.44 -19.51 3.57
CA VAL A 4 8.99 -19.64 3.82
C VAL A 4 8.57 -18.90 5.09
N GLU A 5 9.36 -18.98 6.15
CA GLU A 5 9.09 -18.22 7.38
C GLU A 5 9.17 -16.72 7.14
N ARG A 6 10.17 -16.26 6.42
CA ARG A 6 10.31 -14.85 6.04
C ARG A 6 9.14 -14.33 5.24
N LEU A 7 8.59 -15.12 4.32
CA LEU A 7 7.37 -14.77 3.58
C LEU A 7 6.16 -14.64 4.49
N ARG A 8 6.06 -15.47 5.55
CA ARG A 8 4.94 -15.45 6.50
C ARG A 8 4.95 -14.22 7.42
N THR A 9 6.14 -13.74 7.79
CA THR A 9 6.30 -12.62 8.71
C THR A 9 6.46 -11.27 8.01
N ALA A 10 6.80 -11.28 6.72
CA ALA A 10 7.19 -10.10 5.94
C ALA A 10 6.22 -8.91 6.06
N THR A 11 4.90 -9.15 5.96
CA THR A 11 3.90 -8.08 6.06
C THR A 11 3.88 -7.45 7.47
N ARG A 12 4.05 -8.27 8.52
CA ARG A 12 4.11 -7.76 9.91
C ARG A 12 5.41 -6.98 10.15
N GLU A 13 6.53 -7.47 9.65
CA GLU A 13 7.83 -6.81 9.75
C GLU A 13 7.84 -5.48 8.98
N ALA A 14 7.25 -5.44 7.78
CA ALA A 14 7.08 -4.22 7.00
C ALA A 14 6.22 -3.18 7.73
N PHE A 15 5.12 -3.62 8.37
CA PHE A 15 4.27 -2.71 9.15
C PHE A 15 4.98 -2.21 10.42
N GLU A 16 5.73 -3.06 11.10
CA GLU A 16 6.56 -2.64 12.24
C GLU A 16 7.63 -1.63 11.81
N GLY A 17 8.26 -1.85 10.66
CA GLY A 17 9.20 -0.90 10.04
C GLY A 17 8.54 0.44 9.75
N LEU A 18 7.32 0.45 9.20
CA LEU A 18 6.56 1.69 8.97
C LEU A 18 6.29 2.45 10.28
N VAL A 19 5.89 1.74 11.34
CA VAL A 19 5.66 2.37 12.66
C VAL A 19 6.94 2.96 13.23
N ASN A 20 8.08 2.27 13.08
CA ASN A 20 9.39 2.81 13.47
C ASN A 20 9.70 4.10 12.71
N LEU A 21 9.56 4.08 11.38
CA LEU A 21 9.78 5.26 10.53
C LEU A 21 8.87 6.43 10.93
N ALA A 22 7.59 6.18 11.20
CA ALA A 22 6.66 7.22 11.63
C ALA A 22 7.07 7.85 12.97
N ILE A 23 7.62 7.07 13.89
CA ILE A 23 8.14 7.55 15.18
C ILE A 23 9.45 8.33 14.99
N ASP A 24 10.38 7.80 14.18
CA ASP A 24 11.69 8.40 13.95
C ASP A 24 11.58 9.74 13.18
N GLU A 25 10.65 9.82 12.22
CA GLU A 25 10.33 11.04 11.46
C GLU A 25 9.43 12.01 12.25
N ALA A 26 8.98 11.60 13.45
CA ALA A 26 8.09 12.39 14.33
C ALA A 26 6.87 12.97 13.55
N VAL A 27 6.18 12.11 12.77
CA VAL A 27 5.05 12.55 11.96
C VAL A 27 3.92 13.10 12.82
N ASP A 28 3.23 14.14 12.36
CA ASP A 28 2.12 14.75 13.07
C ASP A 28 0.91 13.82 13.21
N PHE A 29 0.70 12.94 12.23
CA PHE A 29 -0.34 11.90 12.23
C PHE A 29 -0.09 10.85 11.15
N MET A 30 -0.76 9.71 11.27
CA MET A 30 -0.77 8.65 10.25
C MET A 30 -2.17 8.46 9.67
N VAL A 31 -2.25 8.19 8.36
CA VAL A 31 -3.50 7.84 7.66
C VAL A 31 -3.41 6.41 7.15
N ILE A 32 -4.43 5.60 7.43
CA ILE A 32 -4.57 4.23 6.91
C ILE A 32 -5.87 4.15 6.10
N ALA A 33 -5.74 3.98 4.80
CA ALA A 33 -6.87 4.00 3.86
C ALA A 33 -7.49 2.61 3.60
N GLY A 34 -7.59 1.77 4.63
CA GLY A 34 -8.26 0.47 4.61
C GLY A 34 -7.39 -0.72 4.25
N ASP A 35 -8.03 -1.89 4.26
CA ASP A 35 -7.41 -3.21 4.05
C ASP A 35 -6.25 -3.49 5.02
N ILE A 36 -6.54 -3.35 6.33
CA ILE A 36 -5.60 -3.67 7.41
C ILE A 36 -5.34 -5.17 7.45
N TYR A 37 -6.37 -5.96 7.18
CA TYR A 37 -6.34 -7.41 7.16
C TYR A 37 -6.58 -7.94 5.76
N ASP A 38 -6.04 -9.12 5.44
CA ASP A 38 -6.23 -9.74 4.14
C ASP A 38 -7.38 -10.75 4.21
N GLY A 39 -8.39 -10.54 3.37
CA GLY A 39 -9.54 -11.44 3.22
C GLY A 39 -10.24 -11.78 4.52
N ASP A 40 -10.50 -13.07 4.72
CA ASP A 40 -11.15 -13.65 5.90
C ASP A 40 -10.17 -13.98 7.04
N CYS A 41 -9.17 -13.15 7.27
CA CYS A 41 -8.18 -13.34 8.33
C CYS A 41 -8.88 -13.58 9.68
N ARG A 42 -8.69 -14.77 10.26
CA ARG A 42 -9.24 -15.18 11.55
C ARG A 42 -8.18 -15.28 12.64
N ASP A 43 -6.94 -14.94 12.32
CA ASP A 43 -5.85 -14.97 13.29
C ASP A 43 -5.88 -13.74 14.19
N PHE A 44 -6.45 -13.91 15.37
CA PHE A 44 -6.50 -12.88 16.41
C PHE A 44 -5.11 -12.33 16.78
N ASN A 45 -4.03 -13.11 16.63
CA ASN A 45 -2.68 -12.61 16.88
C ASN A 45 -2.30 -11.49 15.90
N THR A 46 -2.84 -11.52 14.66
CA THR A 46 -2.67 -10.41 13.70
C THR A 46 -3.34 -9.14 14.20
N GLY A 47 -4.54 -9.26 14.75
CA GLY A 47 -5.26 -8.12 15.34
C GLY A 47 -4.55 -7.56 16.58
N LEU A 48 -4.11 -8.44 17.49
CA LEU A 48 -3.34 -8.03 18.67
C LEU A 48 -2.00 -7.39 18.30
N PHE A 49 -1.35 -7.88 17.23
CA PHE A 49 -0.16 -7.24 16.68
C PHE A 49 -0.47 -5.81 16.22
N PHE A 50 -1.54 -5.61 15.45
CA PHE A 50 -1.96 -4.28 14.99
C PHE A 50 -2.22 -3.34 16.18
N VAL A 51 -3.02 -3.76 17.16
CA VAL A 51 -3.32 -2.98 18.37
C VAL A 51 -2.03 -2.59 19.11
N ARG A 52 -1.07 -3.51 19.23
CA ARG A 52 0.23 -3.21 19.85
C ARG A 52 1.00 -2.14 19.09
N GLN A 53 1.03 -2.17 17.75
CA GLN A 53 1.69 -1.16 16.94
C GLN A 53 0.98 0.21 17.08
N MET A 54 -0.35 0.25 17.11
CA MET A 54 -1.10 1.47 17.41
C MET A 54 -0.78 2.02 18.81
N GLY A 55 -0.58 1.14 19.78
CA GLY A 55 -0.12 1.51 21.13
C GLY A 55 1.26 2.16 21.16
N ARG A 56 2.18 1.76 20.28
CA ARG A 56 3.49 2.40 20.10
C ARG A 56 3.35 3.81 19.54
N LEU A 57 2.52 4.01 18.52
CA LEU A 57 2.20 5.35 17.99
C LEU A 57 1.55 6.23 19.05
N ARG A 58 0.67 5.69 19.91
CA ARG A 58 0.09 6.41 21.04
C ARG A 58 1.17 6.90 22.02
N GLN A 59 2.13 6.04 22.36
CA GLN A 59 3.24 6.41 23.26
C GLN A 59 4.11 7.52 22.65
N ALA A 60 4.24 7.57 21.34
CA ALA A 60 4.93 8.63 20.62
C ALA A 60 4.06 9.89 20.38
N GLY A 61 2.79 9.88 20.82
CA GLY A 61 1.89 11.02 20.64
C GLY A 61 1.31 11.14 19.22
N ILE A 62 1.43 10.11 18.39
CA ILE A 62 1.01 10.12 16.99
C ILE A 62 -0.43 9.60 16.86
N PRO A 63 -1.42 10.43 16.48
CA PRO A 63 -2.78 9.99 16.17
C PRO A 63 -2.83 9.27 14.83
N VAL A 64 -3.77 8.33 14.70
CA VAL A 64 -3.98 7.53 13.51
C VAL A 64 -5.42 7.73 13.02
N TYR A 65 -5.60 8.08 11.76
CA TYR A 65 -6.90 8.22 11.10
C TYR A 65 -7.11 7.07 10.14
N LEU A 66 -8.09 6.24 10.47
CA LEU A 66 -8.30 4.93 9.86
C LEU A 66 -9.68 4.84 9.23
N LEU A 67 -9.77 4.36 8.00
CA LEU A 67 -11.02 3.80 7.48
C LEU A 67 -10.88 2.28 7.23
N TYR A 68 -12.01 1.60 7.23
CA TYR A 68 -12.10 0.19 6.88
C TYR A 68 -12.40 0.04 5.39
N GLY A 69 -11.59 -0.78 4.70
CA GLY A 69 -11.79 -1.19 3.31
C GLY A 69 -12.73 -2.39 3.18
N ASN A 70 -12.72 -3.01 2.00
CA ASN A 70 -13.60 -4.14 1.72
C ASN A 70 -13.24 -5.40 2.52
N HIS A 71 -11.97 -5.67 2.74
CA HIS A 71 -11.54 -6.81 3.57
C HIS A 71 -11.84 -6.61 5.05
N ASP A 72 -11.70 -5.39 5.56
CA ASP A 72 -11.93 -5.08 6.98
C ASP A 72 -13.41 -5.12 7.36
N ALA A 73 -14.31 -4.74 6.43
CA ALA A 73 -15.74 -4.66 6.68
C ALA A 73 -16.37 -6.03 7.05
N GLU A 74 -15.81 -7.13 6.58
CA GLU A 74 -16.26 -8.49 6.88
C GLU A 74 -15.45 -9.15 7.99
N SER A 75 -14.31 -8.60 8.39
CA SER A 75 -13.40 -9.18 9.36
C SER A 75 -14.02 -9.24 10.76
N GLU A 76 -14.06 -10.43 11.36
CA GLU A 76 -14.45 -10.64 12.76
C GLU A 76 -13.45 -10.00 13.72
N ILE A 77 -12.18 -9.86 13.31
CA ILE A 77 -11.13 -9.21 14.10
C ILE A 77 -11.45 -7.72 14.24
N THR A 78 -11.82 -7.06 13.15
CA THR A 78 -12.22 -5.63 13.15
C THR A 78 -13.37 -5.37 14.12
N LYS A 79 -14.32 -6.30 14.24
CA LYS A 79 -15.50 -6.16 15.12
C LYS A 79 -15.20 -6.42 16.58
N SER A 80 -14.15 -7.17 16.88
CA SER A 80 -13.89 -7.76 18.21
C SER A 80 -12.77 -7.05 18.98
N LEU A 81 -11.88 -6.31 18.31
CA LEU A 81 -10.74 -5.67 18.94
C LEU A 81 -11.01 -4.21 19.28
N GLU A 82 -10.75 -3.86 20.53
CA GLU A 82 -10.71 -2.47 20.96
C GLU A 82 -9.41 -1.81 20.51
N LEU A 83 -9.53 -0.71 19.78
CA LEU A 83 -8.39 0.08 19.33
C LEU A 83 -7.98 1.09 20.42
N PRO A 84 -6.68 1.42 20.52
CA PRO A 84 -6.21 2.48 21.41
C PRO A 84 -6.84 3.84 21.08
N GLU A 85 -6.92 4.71 22.07
CA GLU A 85 -7.59 6.02 21.99
C GLU A 85 -7.03 6.99 20.94
N ASN A 86 -5.78 6.79 20.50
CA ASN A 86 -5.17 7.57 19.42
C ASN A 86 -5.63 7.15 18.03
N VAL A 87 -6.43 6.09 17.90
CA VAL A 87 -6.94 5.62 16.61
C VAL A 87 -8.37 6.13 16.40
N HIS A 88 -8.53 6.98 15.41
CA HIS A 88 -9.80 7.60 15.04
C HIS A 88 -10.34 6.93 13.77
N VAL A 89 -11.45 6.19 13.92
CA VAL A 89 -12.04 5.43 12.81
C VAL A 89 -13.16 6.24 12.14
N PHE A 90 -13.09 6.40 10.82
CA PHE A 90 -14.16 7.00 10.04
C PHE A 90 -15.43 6.13 10.07
N SER A 91 -16.59 6.78 10.21
CA SER A 91 -17.87 6.07 10.28
C SER A 91 -18.16 5.31 8.98
N ALA A 92 -18.76 4.11 9.11
CA ALA A 92 -19.26 3.34 7.97
C ALA A 92 -20.68 3.75 7.53
N ARG A 93 -21.38 4.63 8.30
CA ARG A 93 -22.75 5.04 7.97
C ARG A 93 -22.82 6.22 7.03
N LYS A 94 -21.90 7.16 7.18
CA LYS A 94 -21.77 8.37 6.38
C LYS A 94 -20.36 8.92 6.49
N ALA A 95 -19.96 9.74 5.54
CA ALA A 95 -18.69 10.46 5.63
C ALA A 95 -18.63 11.32 6.90
N THR A 96 -17.50 11.26 7.58
CA THR A 96 -17.21 12.01 8.81
C THR A 96 -15.91 12.78 8.65
N SER A 97 -15.70 13.77 9.54
CA SER A 97 -14.51 14.62 9.49
C SER A 97 -13.81 14.65 10.84
N PHE A 98 -12.49 14.64 10.82
CA PHE A 98 -11.64 14.89 11.98
C PHE A 98 -10.83 16.16 11.75
N ARG A 99 -10.86 17.08 12.71
CA ARG A 99 -10.14 18.35 12.64
C ARG A 99 -8.90 18.29 13.52
N LEU A 100 -7.79 18.71 12.95
CA LEU A 100 -6.50 18.88 13.64
C LEU A 100 -6.25 20.38 13.73
N ASP A 101 -6.80 21.01 14.76
CA ASP A 101 -6.81 22.48 14.90
C ASP A 101 -5.38 23.05 14.97
N ALA A 102 -4.45 22.34 15.60
CA ALA A 102 -3.04 22.76 15.70
C ALA A 102 -2.34 22.89 14.35
N HIS A 103 -2.74 22.08 13.37
CA HIS A 103 -2.14 22.05 12.03
C HIS A 103 -3.05 22.69 10.96
N ARG A 104 -4.27 23.09 11.32
CA ARG A 104 -5.30 23.54 10.36
C ARG A 104 -5.56 22.50 9.25
N VAL A 105 -5.54 21.23 9.61
CA VAL A 105 -5.82 20.09 8.74
C VAL A 105 -7.19 19.52 9.08
N VAL A 106 -7.96 19.14 8.08
CA VAL A 106 -9.18 18.36 8.24
C VAL A 106 -9.15 17.14 7.34
N LEU A 107 -9.42 15.97 7.94
CA LEU A 107 -9.54 14.73 7.20
C LEU A 107 -11.01 14.35 7.06
N HIS A 108 -11.42 13.99 5.86
CA HIS A 108 -12.78 13.54 5.53
C HIS A 108 -12.70 12.10 5.04
N GLY A 109 -13.52 11.22 5.58
CA GLY A 109 -13.47 9.81 5.18
C GLY A 109 -14.77 9.06 5.49
N GLN A 110 -14.92 7.91 4.85
CA GLN A 110 -16.00 6.98 5.12
C GLN A 110 -15.48 5.54 4.99
N SER A 111 -15.64 4.74 6.03
CA SER A 111 -15.37 3.31 6.01
C SER A 111 -16.42 2.57 5.19
N PHE A 112 -16.08 1.42 4.64
CA PHE A 112 -17.03 0.49 4.06
C PHE A 112 -17.91 -0.13 5.16
N ARG A 113 -19.19 -0.27 4.87
CA ARG A 113 -20.15 -0.95 5.75
C ARG A 113 -20.21 -2.43 5.46
N VAL A 114 -20.01 -2.81 4.21
CA VAL A 114 -20.00 -4.17 3.67
C VAL A 114 -18.88 -4.26 2.63
N ALA A 115 -18.34 -5.46 2.40
CA ALA A 115 -17.26 -5.63 1.44
C ALA A 115 -17.67 -5.19 0.03
N ALA A 116 -18.86 -5.58 -0.41
CA ALA A 116 -19.38 -5.20 -1.75
C ALA A 116 -20.01 -3.80 -1.74
N THR A 117 -19.18 -2.75 -1.60
CA THR A 117 -19.62 -1.35 -1.70
C THR A 117 -19.50 -0.89 -3.15
N GLU A 118 -20.58 -0.98 -3.91
CA GLU A 118 -20.62 -0.63 -5.34
C GLU A 118 -21.01 0.83 -5.60
N ASP A 119 -21.55 1.51 -4.60
CA ASP A 119 -21.98 2.90 -4.69
C ASP A 119 -20.77 3.86 -4.66
N ASN A 120 -20.86 4.95 -5.43
CA ASN A 120 -19.93 6.06 -5.32
C ASN A 120 -20.16 6.78 -3.98
N LEU A 121 -19.20 6.71 -3.07
CA LEU A 121 -19.29 7.34 -1.75
C LEU A 121 -19.00 8.85 -1.77
N LEU A 122 -18.32 9.33 -2.81
CA LEU A 122 -17.82 10.71 -2.91
C LEU A 122 -18.90 11.81 -2.78
N PRO A 123 -20.12 11.64 -3.33
CA PRO A 123 -21.19 12.64 -3.13
C PRO A 123 -21.54 12.90 -1.66
N GLY A 124 -21.36 11.91 -0.79
CA GLY A 124 -21.59 12.01 0.65
C GLY A 124 -20.50 12.74 1.45
N TYR A 125 -19.34 13.03 0.84
CA TYR A 125 -18.26 13.74 1.52
C TYR A 125 -18.61 15.21 1.71
N PRO A 126 -18.23 15.84 2.85
CA PRO A 126 -18.52 17.24 3.12
C PRO A 126 -17.91 18.20 2.09
N ALA A 127 -18.39 19.43 2.06
CA ALA A 127 -17.68 20.51 1.37
C ALA A 127 -16.34 20.78 2.07
N PRO A 128 -15.30 21.25 1.34
CA PRO A 128 -14.02 21.61 1.95
C PRO A 128 -14.20 22.71 3.00
N LEU A 129 -13.44 22.61 4.08
CA LEU A 129 -13.40 23.65 5.10
C LEU A 129 -12.48 24.77 4.62
N PRO A 130 -12.99 26.01 4.38
CA PRO A 130 -12.18 27.10 3.87
C PRO A 130 -11.03 27.48 4.81
N GLY A 131 -9.83 27.71 4.26
CA GLY A 131 -8.64 28.07 4.99
C GLY A 131 -8.04 26.93 5.80
N TRP A 132 -8.37 25.67 5.46
CA TRP A 132 -7.81 24.45 6.01
C TRP A 132 -7.26 23.59 4.90
N PHE A 133 -6.22 22.82 5.20
CA PHE A 133 -5.79 21.76 4.31
C PHE A 133 -6.75 20.57 4.44
N ASN A 134 -7.50 20.31 3.37
CA ASN A 134 -8.52 19.26 3.34
C ASN A 134 -7.95 17.98 2.74
N ILE A 135 -8.00 16.89 3.48
CA ILE A 135 -7.57 15.56 3.06
C ILE A 135 -8.80 14.68 2.90
N GLY A 136 -9.02 14.13 1.71
CA GLY A 136 -9.98 13.05 1.50
C GLY A 136 -9.30 11.70 1.71
N VAL A 137 -9.92 10.83 2.49
CA VAL A 137 -9.46 9.45 2.70
C VAL A 137 -10.52 8.52 2.13
N LEU A 138 -10.20 7.72 1.12
CA LEU A 138 -11.18 6.88 0.43
C LEU A 138 -10.55 5.55 0.00
N HIS A 139 -11.27 4.46 0.22
CA HIS A 139 -10.93 3.15 -0.30
C HIS A 139 -11.67 2.95 -1.63
N THR A 140 -10.98 2.95 -2.76
CA THR A 140 -11.64 2.99 -4.07
C THR A 140 -10.82 2.32 -5.18
N ALA A 141 -11.54 1.65 -6.08
CA ALA A 141 -11.06 1.36 -7.43
C ALA A 141 -11.59 2.48 -8.35
N LEU A 142 -10.68 3.35 -8.83
CA LEU A 142 -11.09 4.37 -9.79
C LEU A 142 -11.68 3.76 -11.06
N GLU A 143 -12.62 4.45 -11.67
CA GLU A 143 -13.18 4.07 -12.97
C GLU A 143 -12.06 3.90 -14.02
N GLY A 144 -12.22 2.86 -14.86
CA GLY A 144 -11.25 2.54 -15.92
C GLY A 144 -10.17 1.53 -15.53
N ASN A 145 -10.09 1.10 -14.28
CA ASN A 145 -9.19 0.01 -13.88
C ASN A 145 -9.90 -1.34 -14.00
N ALA A 146 -9.88 -1.92 -15.21
CA ALA A 146 -10.53 -3.21 -15.51
C ALA A 146 -9.96 -4.42 -14.71
N ALA A 147 -8.83 -4.23 -14.03
CA ALA A 147 -8.17 -5.29 -13.27
C ALA A 147 -8.71 -5.43 -11.83
N HIS A 148 -9.51 -4.47 -11.35
CA HIS A 148 -10.05 -4.46 -9.99
C HIS A 148 -11.58 -4.48 -10.01
N ALA A 149 -12.20 -5.20 -9.06
CA ALA A 149 -13.64 -5.15 -8.85
C ALA A 149 -14.06 -3.70 -8.52
N ARG A 150 -15.29 -3.31 -8.90
CA ARG A 150 -15.80 -1.96 -8.69
C ARG A 150 -16.14 -1.76 -7.21
N TYR A 151 -15.19 -1.22 -6.45
CA TYR A 151 -15.39 -0.84 -5.05
C TYR A 151 -15.39 0.68 -4.92
N ALA A 152 -16.50 1.24 -4.43
CA ALA A 152 -16.74 2.68 -4.28
C ALA A 152 -16.21 3.48 -5.49
N PRO A 153 -16.66 3.17 -6.71
CA PRO A 153 -16.09 3.73 -7.93
C PRO A 153 -16.29 5.25 -7.97
N CYS A 154 -15.26 5.98 -8.34
CA CYS A 154 -15.32 7.40 -8.67
C CYS A 154 -14.27 7.73 -9.73
N SER A 155 -14.41 8.86 -10.41
CA SER A 155 -13.45 9.32 -11.40
C SER A 155 -12.41 10.28 -10.79
N PRO A 156 -11.21 10.39 -11.37
CA PRO A 156 -10.24 11.42 -10.97
C PRO A 156 -10.81 12.84 -11.04
N GLY A 157 -11.66 13.12 -12.04
CA GLY A 157 -12.32 14.42 -12.20
C GLY A 157 -13.26 14.76 -11.04
N GLU A 158 -13.99 13.77 -10.51
CA GLU A 158 -14.85 13.98 -9.34
C GLU A 158 -14.03 14.26 -8.07
N LEU A 159 -12.88 13.58 -7.90
CA LEU A 159 -11.97 13.86 -6.79
C LEU A 159 -11.41 15.29 -6.88
N GLN A 160 -11.00 15.72 -8.06
CA GLN A 160 -10.51 17.09 -8.30
C GLN A 160 -11.62 18.13 -8.06
N ALA A 161 -12.83 17.89 -8.56
CA ALA A 161 -13.97 18.78 -8.41
C ALA A 161 -14.45 18.95 -6.96
N LYS A 162 -14.07 18.02 -6.05
CA LYS A 162 -14.44 18.10 -4.64
C LYS A 162 -13.78 19.27 -3.90
N GLY A 163 -12.64 19.75 -4.38
CA GLY A 163 -11.95 20.90 -3.84
C GLY A 163 -11.07 20.60 -2.61
N TYR A 164 -10.71 19.34 -2.38
CA TYR A 164 -9.71 18.96 -1.38
C TYR A 164 -8.31 19.05 -1.99
N GLN A 165 -7.31 19.35 -1.17
CA GLN A 165 -5.94 19.49 -1.63
C GLN A 165 -5.22 18.15 -1.81
N TYR A 166 -5.62 17.13 -1.02
CA TYR A 166 -4.98 15.82 -1.05
C TYR A 166 -6.01 14.70 -0.92
N TRP A 167 -5.80 13.61 -1.67
CA TRP A 167 -6.53 12.37 -1.54
C TRP A 167 -5.60 11.23 -1.16
N ALA A 168 -5.80 10.65 0.03
CA ALA A 168 -5.18 9.41 0.47
C ALA A 168 -6.07 8.24 0.09
N LEU A 169 -5.69 7.49 -0.93
CA LEU A 169 -6.51 6.42 -1.49
C LEU A 169 -5.96 5.04 -1.13
N GLY A 170 -6.87 4.11 -0.80
CA GLY A 170 -6.60 2.68 -0.59
C GLY A 170 -7.09 1.80 -1.74
N HIS A 171 -7.07 0.47 -1.55
CA HIS A 171 -7.51 -0.59 -2.45
C HIS A 171 -6.47 -1.00 -3.51
N VAL A 172 -5.85 -0.07 -4.21
CA VAL A 172 -4.88 -0.37 -5.28
C VAL A 172 -3.51 -0.64 -4.67
N HIS A 173 -2.98 -1.85 -4.89
CA HIS A 173 -1.69 -2.28 -4.34
C HIS A 173 -0.50 -1.69 -5.09
N GLU A 174 -0.68 -1.24 -6.32
CA GLU A 174 0.37 -0.58 -7.09
C GLU A 174 0.46 0.89 -6.68
N PRO A 175 1.65 1.36 -6.28
CA PRO A 175 1.83 2.75 -5.87
C PRO A 175 1.69 3.69 -7.07
N ARG A 176 0.93 4.75 -6.86
CA ARG A 176 0.66 5.77 -7.88
C ARG A 176 0.47 7.12 -7.21
N VAL A 177 1.02 8.17 -7.81
CA VAL A 177 0.80 9.56 -7.39
C VAL A 177 0.50 10.39 -8.63
N GLU A 178 -0.63 11.05 -8.62
CA GLU A 178 -1.02 12.07 -9.60
C GLU A 178 -0.87 13.45 -8.94
N ARG A 179 0.02 14.27 -9.49
CA ARG A 179 0.27 15.63 -9.02
C ARG A 179 -0.39 16.64 -9.94
N GLY A 180 -1.07 17.62 -9.35
CA GLY A 180 -1.74 18.72 -10.03
C GLY A 180 -2.18 19.75 -9.00
N ASP A 181 -3.25 20.48 -9.28
CA ASP A 181 -3.90 21.37 -8.29
C ASP A 181 -4.38 20.58 -7.07
N VAL A 182 -4.72 19.32 -7.29
CA VAL A 182 -5.04 18.32 -6.27
C VAL A 182 -4.06 17.16 -6.37
N THR A 183 -3.48 16.74 -5.25
CA THR A 183 -2.66 15.54 -5.22
C THR A 183 -3.52 14.32 -4.91
N ILE A 184 -3.49 13.31 -5.79
CA ILE A 184 -4.21 12.04 -5.62
C ILE A 184 -3.17 10.93 -5.50
N ALA A 185 -3.16 10.20 -4.38
CA ALA A 185 -2.08 9.29 -4.07
C ALA A 185 -2.56 7.92 -3.55
N TRP A 186 -2.04 6.86 -4.13
CA TRP A 186 -2.06 5.49 -3.62
C TRP A 186 -0.64 5.13 -3.17
N PRO A 187 -0.41 4.82 -1.89
CA PRO A 187 0.90 4.35 -1.44
C PRO A 187 1.22 2.95 -1.97
N GLY A 188 0.21 2.18 -2.34
CA GLY A 188 0.29 0.75 -2.58
C GLY A 188 0.27 -0.06 -1.29
N ASN A 189 0.65 -1.33 -1.35
CA ASN A 189 0.82 -2.17 -0.18
C ASN A 189 2.22 -2.02 0.44
N LEU A 190 2.36 -2.28 1.73
CA LEU A 190 3.62 -2.18 2.47
C LEU A 190 4.63 -3.26 2.10
N GLN A 191 4.16 -4.41 1.65
CA GLN A 191 4.94 -5.60 1.34
C GLN A 191 4.32 -6.32 0.16
N GLY A 192 5.11 -6.61 -0.88
CA GLY A 192 4.69 -7.50 -1.96
C GLY A 192 4.48 -8.92 -1.43
N ARG A 193 3.35 -9.54 -1.75
CA ARG A 193 2.95 -10.86 -1.25
C ARG A 193 3.16 -11.98 -2.25
N HIS A 194 3.29 -11.62 -3.51
CA HIS A 194 3.48 -12.58 -4.62
C HIS A 194 4.11 -11.90 -5.84
N ILE A 195 4.51 -12.71 -6.83
CA ILE A 195 5.24 -12.26 -8.02
C ILE A 195 4.50 -11.23 -8.90
N ARG A 196 3.21 -10.98 -8.72
CA ARG A 196 2.50 -9.91 -9.43
C ARG A 196 2.66 -8.55 -8.74
N GLU A 197 3.23 -8.54 -7.54
CA GLU A 197 3.49 -7.34 -6.73
C GLU A 197 5.01 -7.10 -6.67
N CYS A 198 5.64 -6.97 -7.85
CA CYS A 198 7.08 -6.72 -7.97
C CYS A 198 7.50 -5.30 -7.59
N GLY A 199 8.78 -5.13 -7.35
CA GLY A 199 9.40 -3.83 -7.06
C GLY A 199 9.23 -3.37 -5.61
N PRO A 200 9.72 -2.18 -5.30
CA PRO A 200 9.69 -1.63 -3.94
C PRO A 200 8.26 -1.37 -3.48
N ARG A 201 7.98 -1.68 -2.21
CA ARG A 201 6.68 -1.47 -1.56
C ARG A 201 6.84 -0.63 -0.30
N GLY A 202 5.78 0.08 0.10
CA GLY A 202 5.89 0.92 1.29
C GLY A 202 4.78 1.95 1.43
N ALA A 203 5.12 3.11 1.99
CA ALA A 203 4.21 4.20 2.31
C ALA A 203 4.65 5.51 1.66
N LEU A 204 3.87 6.56 1.87
CA LEU A 204 4.17 7.91 1.46
C LEU A 204 4.33 8.81 2.70
N LEU A 205 5.44 9.51 2.80
CA LEU A 205 5.63 10.62 3.72
C LEU A 205 5.30 11.92 2.97
N VAL A 206 4.33 12.66 3.48
CA VAL A 206 3.80 13.87 2.83
C VAL A 206 4.03 15.06 3.73
N SER A 207 4.76 16.05 3.23
CA SER A 207 4.97 17.33 3.91
C SER A 207 4.02 18.38 3.35
N VAL A 208 3.39 19.13 4.24
CA VAL A 208 2.41 20.17 3.89
C VAL A 208 2.81 21.48 4.56
N GLU A 209 2.89 22.55 3.77
CA GLU A 209 3.12 23.90 4.25
C GLU A 209 2.17 24.86 3.51
N GLU A 210 1.63 25.84 4.21
CA GLU A 210 0.78 26.88 3.62
C GLU A 210 -0.36 26.33 2.72
N ASP A 211 -1.05 25.28 3.20
CA ASP A 211 -2.13 24.60 2.48
C ASP A 211 -1.72 23.90 1.18
N ARG A 212 -0.43 23.55 1.02
CA ARG A 212 0.11 22.85 -0.15
C ARG A 212 0.99 21.67 0.25
N VAL A 213 0.97 20.62 -0.58
CA VAL A 213 1.95 19.55 -0.50
C VAL A 213 3.30 20.11 -1.02
N THR A 214 4.28 20.23 -0.13
CA THR A 214 5.63 20.71 -0.45
C THR A 214 6.59 19.60 -0.81
N ASP A 215 6.42 18.43 -0.14
CA ASP A 215 7.19 17.24 -0.48
C ASP A 215 6.33 15.98 -0.36
N LEU A 216 6.70 14.98 -1.13
CA LEU A 216 6.09 13.65 -1.10
C LEU A 216 7.19 12.63 -1.38
N ALA A 217 7.68 12.02 -0.31
CA ALA A 217 8.71 11.00 -0.34
C ALA A 217 8.08 9.61 -0.25
N ARG A 218 8.60 8.68 -1.06
CA ARG A 218 8.26 7.27 -0.95
C ARG A 218 9.17 6.60 0.07
N LEU A 219 8.59 5.99 1.08
CA LEU A 219 9.28 5.21 2.09
C LEU A 219 9.17 3.72 1.72
N GLU A 220 10.29 3.08 1.45
CA GLU A 220 10.32 1.64 1.19
C GLU A 220 10.33 0.90 2.53
N THR A 221 9.33 0.04 2.74
CA THR A 221 9.17 -0.75 3.98
C THR A 221 9.25 -2.24 3.74
N ASP A 222 9.32 -2.66 2.47
CA ASP A 222 9.39 -4.07 2.13
C ASP A 222 10.66 -4.74 2.69
N VAL A 223 10.48 -5.86 3.37
CA VAL A 223 11.56 -6.65 3.98
C VAL A 223 11.96 -7.84 3.11
N LEU A 224 11.24 -8.07 2.04
CA LEU A 224 11.49 -9.02 0.97
C LEU A 224 10.90 -8.47 -0.33
N ARG A 225 11.68 -8.42 -1.39
CA ARG A 225 11.24 -7.85 -2.67
C ARG A 225 11.02 -8.92 -3.73
N TRP A 226 9.84 -8.89 -4.35
CA TRP A 226 9.54 -9.71 -5.52
C TRP A 226 10.06 -9.04 -6.77
N GLN A 227 10.69 -9.85 -7.67
CA GLN A 227 11.22 -9.36 -8.93
C GLN A 227 10.92 -10.34 -10.07
N LEU A 228 10.53 -9.79 -11.23
CA LEU A 228 10.40 -10.52 -12.47
C LEU A 228 11.60 -10.19 -13.36
N LEU A 229 12.48 -11.16 -13.58
CA LEU A 229 13.68 -11.00 -14.39
C LEU A 229 13.46 -11.66 -15.75
N THR A 230 13.32 -10.86 -16.80
CA THR A 230 13.21 -11.37 -18.17
C THR A 230 14.58 -11.41 -18.82
N VAL A 231 15.00 -12.57 -19.29
CA VAL A 231 16.30 -12.79 -19.96
C VAL A 231 16.06 -13.26 -21.39
N ASP A 232 16.56 -12.49 -22.35
CA ASP A 232 16.55 -12.92 -23.76
C ASP A 232 17.70 -13.91 -24.01
N VAL A 233 17.34 -15.12 -24.39
CA VAL A 233 18.27 -16.23 -24.68
C VAL A 233 18.32 -16.56 -26.16
N SER A 234 17.90 -15.63 -27.02
CA SER A 234 17.93 -15.82 -28.47
C SER A 234 19.30 -16.25 -28.98
N GLY A 235 19.33 -17.28 -29.83
CA GLY A 235 20.55 -17.79 -30.43
C GLY A 235 21.44 -18.64 -29.52
N ALA A 236 21.05 -18.90 -28.28
CA ALA A 236 21.81 -19.81 -27.41
C ALA A 236 21.84 -21.22 -27.99
N ALA A 237 23.05 -21.70 -28.31
CA ALA A 237 23.26 -23.02 -28.97
C ALA A 237 22.96 -24.18 -28.03
N ASN A 238 23.20 -24.00 -26.73
CA ASN A 238 23.00 -25.00 -25.68
C ASN A 238 22.74 -24.30 -24.32
N ARG A 239 22.58 -25.07 -23.24
CA ARG A 239 22.26 -24.54 -21.91
C ARG A 239 23.33 -23.64 -21.28
N SER A 240 24.62 -23.82 -21.64
CA SER A 240 25.70 -23.07 -20.95
C SER A 240 25.65 -21.56 -21.19
N PRO A 241 25.42 -21.03 -22.40
CA PRO A 241 25.15 -19.61 -22.61
C PRO A 241 23.94 -19.10 -21.83
N VAL A 242 22.86 -19.89 -21.75
CA VAL A 242 21.64 -19.52 -21.02
C VAL A 242 21.95 -19.32 -19.52
N ILE A 243 22.62 -20.29 -18.90
CA ILE A 243 23.02 -20.21 -17.48
C ILE A 243 23.89 -18.97 -17.23
N ARG A 244 24.83 -18.68 -18.13
CA ARG A 244 25.69 -17.50 -18.01
C ARG A 244 24.91 -16.20 -18.11
N GLN A 245 23.99 -16.08 -19.09
CA GLN A 245 23.14 -14.89 -19.27
C GLN A 245 22.25 -14.67 -18.07
N VAL A 246 21.62 -15.71 -17.55
CA VAL A 246 20.81 -15.65 -16.31
C VAL A 246 21.67 -15.23 -15.12
N GLY A 247 22.86 -15.83 -14.96
CA GLY A 247 23.79 -15.49 -13.89
C GLY A 247 24.23 -14.01 -13.94
N GLN A 248 24.52 -13.49 -15.13
CA GLN A 248 24.88 -12.09 -15.33
C GLN A 248 23.71 -11.14 -15.00
N ALA A 249 22.50 -11.50 -15.46
CA ALA A 249 21.30 -10.71 -15.19
C ALA A 249 20.94 -10.71 -13.69
N LEU A 250 21.06 -11.84 -13.01
CA LEU A 250 20.89 -11.94 -11.56
C LEU A 250 21.95 -11.15 -10.81
N GLY A 251 23.22 -11.22 -11.23
CA GLY A 251 24.31 -10.43 -10.63
C GLY A 251 24.02 -8.94 -10.69
N LYS A 252 23.62 -8.43 -11.87
CA LYS A 252 23.23 -7.02 -12.02
C LYS A 252 22.06 -6.64 -11.12
N LEU A 253 21.02 -7.47 -11.07
CA LEU A 253 19.86 -7.24 -10.19
C LEU A 253 20.26 -7.16 -8.71
N LEU A 254 21.18 -8.02 -8.27
CA LEU A 254 21.69 -8.01 -6.90
C LEU A 254 22.53 -6.77 -6.62
N ASP A 255 23.34 -6.30 -7.55
CA ASP A 255 24.16 -5.09 -7.41
C ASP A 255 23.28 -3.82 -7.31
N GLU A 256 22.11 -3.82 -7.95
CA GLU A 256 21.12 -2.72 -7.93
C GLU A 256 20.20 -2.77 -6.70
N THR A 257 20.24 -3.83 -5.91
CA THR A 257 19.36 -4.04 -4.75
C THR A 257 20.12 -3.78 -3.44
N PRO A 258 19.51 -3.10 -2.44
CA PRO A 258 20.15 -2.97 -1.14
C PRO A 258 20.57 -4.32 -0.55
N ALA A 259 21.83 -4.45 -0.11
CA ALA A 259 22.44 -5.72 0.32
C ALA A 259 21.69 -6.45 1.45
N HIS A 260 20.93 -5.72 2.24
CA HIS A 260 20.13 -6.26 3.36
C HIS A 260 18.77 -6.80 2.91
N LEU A 261 18.33 -6.51 1.67
CA LEU A 261 16.99 -6.82 1.19
C LEU A 261 16.98 -8.13 0.37
N PRO A 262 16.41 -9.22 0.87
CA PRO A 262 16.25 -10.45 0.13
C PRO A 262 15.35 -10.29 -1.10
N LEU A 263 15.70 -10.99 -2.17
CA LEU A 263 14.92 -11.03 -3.40
C LEU A 263 14.23 -12.39 -3.58
N ALA A 264 12.96 -12.36 -3.94
CA ALA A 264 12.21 -13.47 -4.49
C ALA A 264 12.08 -13.26 -6.01
N VAL A 265 12.90 -13.96 -6.81
CA VAL A 265 13.02 -13.69 -8.24
C VAL A 265 12.35 -14.80 -9.05
N ARG A 266 11.46 -14.40 -9.98
CA ARG A 266 11.03 -15.25 -11.08
C ARG A 266 11.82 -14.92 -12.32
N VAL A 267 12.58 -15.89 -12.84
CA VAL A 267 13.28 -15.75 -14.13
C VAL A 267 12.37 -16.22 -15.25
N VAL A 268 12.18 -15.38 -16.26
CA VAL A 268 11.44 -15.68 -17.48
C VAL A 268 12.41 -15.64 -18.65
N LEU A 269 12.58 -16.77 -19.33
CA LEU A 269 13.40 -16.85 -20.54
C LEU A 269 12.54 -16.54 -21.76
N VAL A 270 13.01 -15.64 -22.60
CA VAL A 270 12.32 -15.26 -23.86
C VAL A 270 13.26 -15.46 -25.05
N GLY A 271 12.68 -15.53 -26.26
CA GLY A 271 13.43 -15.70 -27.51
C GLY A 271 13.51 -17.15 -27.99
N HIS A 272 14.08 -17.32 -29.18
CA HIS A 272 14.25 -18.63 -29.83
C HIS A 272 15.67 -19.13 -29.67
N CYS A 273 15.87 -20.32 -29.08
CA CYS A 273 17.18 -20.92 -28.93
C CYS A 273 17.15 -22.45 -29.11
N ALA A 274 18.26 -23.04 -29.58
CA ALA A 274 18.41 -24.48 -29.69
C ALA A 274 18.42 -25.18 -28.30
N ALA A 275 18.85 -24.47 -27.26
CA ALA A 275 18.89 -24.95 -25.89
C ALA A 275 17.52 -25.31 -25.30
N HIS A 276 16.41 -24.85 -25.87
CA HIS A 276 15.07 -25.09 -25.35
C HIS A 276 14.76 -26.56 -25.08
N ARG A 277 15.23 -27.47 -25.97
CA ARG A 277 15.01 -28.91 -25.81
C ARG A 277 15.74 -29.50 -24.60
N GLU A 278 16.94 -28.97 -24.30
CA GLU A 278 17.75 -29.40 -23.14
C GLU A 278 17.19 -28.90 -21.81
N MET A 279 16.43 -27.79 -21.83
CA MET A 279 15.90 -27.16 -20.62
C MET A 279 14.53 -27.69 -20.18
N ARG A 280 13.77 -28.33 -21.08
CA ARG A 280 12.45 -28.92 -20.78
C ARG A 280 12.43 -30.05 -19.74
N GLY A 281 13.56 -30.55 -19.32
CA GLY A 281 13.66 -31.61 -18.31
C GLY A 281 13.95 -31.14 -16.88
N PHE A 282 13.85 -29.81 -16.61
CA PHE A 282 14.19 -29.20 -15.32
C PHE A 282 13.03 -28.39 -14.72
N GLU A 283 11.79 -28.61 -15.20
CA GLU A 283 10.56 -28.06 -14.59
C GLU A 283 10.13 -28.84 -13.36
#